data_eb570b5657fbb672c60f5cdffe4be42d
#
_entry.id   eb570b5657fbb672c60f5cdffe4be42d
#
_cell.length_a   1.000
_cell.length_b   1.000
_cell.length_c   1.000
_cell.angle_alpha   90.00
_cell.angle_beta   90.00
_cell.angle_gamma   90.00
#
_symmetry.space_group_name_H-M   'P 1'
#
loop_
_entity.id
_entity.type
_entity.pdbx_description
1 polymer ?
#
loop_
_entity_poly.entity_id
_entity_poly.type
_entity_poly.pdbx_seq_one_letter_code
_entity_poly.pdbx_strand_id
1 'polypeptide(L)'
;MGFWFGFDTGFDIMRVFVFAIFAIVIVCFIALAVKGIGTWHKNNNSPRLTVQAAVVAKRQNTDVHHHNNNNGGMHTSTSTHYYVTFQFDSGDRLELHVPGREYGMMAEGDVGDLTFQGTRYLGFDRHTAGAVPEAGPVTAEDVPPRYAEKKSWDPEL
;
A
#
# COMPACT_ATOMS: atom_id res chain seq x y z
N MET A 1 -69.20 -8.24 -0.04
CA MET A 1 -68.32 -8.30 1.14
C MET A 1 -67.11 -9.20 0.79
N GLY A 2 -66.04 -8.67 0.20
CA GLY A 2 -64.97 -9.56 -0.19
C GLY A 2 -63.71 -8.91 -0.80
N PHE A 3 -63.63 -7.59 -0.89
CA PHE A 3 -62.54 -6.90 -1.59
C PHE A 3 -61.47 -6.26 -0.67
N TRP A 4 -61.63 -6.29 0.62
CA TRP A 4 -60.75 -5.61 1.58
C TRP A 4 -59.65 -6.52 2.15
N PHE A 5 -59.78 -7.84 2.07
CA PHE A 5 -58.78 -8.77 2.61
C PHE A 5 -57.53 -8.96 1.74
N GLY A 6 -57.57 -8.57 0.48
CA GLY A 6 -56.41 -8.75 -0.43
C GLY A 6 -55.37 -7.66 -0.34
N PHE A 7 -55.73 -6.45 0.03
CA PHE A 7 -54.79 -5.32 0.10
C PHE A 7 -53.90 -5.36 1.34
N ASP A 8 -54.47 -5.70 2.51
CA ASP A 8 -53.67 -5.80 3.74
C ASP A 8 -52.65 -6.93 3.65
N THR A 9 -52.99 -8.09 3.13
CA THR A 9 -52.08 -9.22 2.99
C THR A 9 -50.92 -8.92 2.02
N GLY A 10 -51.20 -8.18 0.92
CA GLY A 10 -50.15 -7.76 -0.03
C GLY A 10 -49.17 -6.76 0.58
N PHE A 11 -49.68 -5.80 1.37
CA PHE A 11 -48.83 -4.84 2.08
C PHE A 11 -47.99 -5.50 3.18
N ASP A 12 -48.54 -6.47 3.89
CA ASP A 12 -47.82 -7.19 4.93
C ASP A 12 -46.72 -8.09 4.34
N ILE A 13 -46.97 -8.77 3.23
CA ILE A 13 -45.95 -9.53 2.50
C ILE A 13 -44.83 -8.61 2.01
N MET A 14 -45.18 -7.43 1.46
CA MET A 14 -44.18 -6.48 0.99
C MET A 14 -43.34 -5.91 2.14
N ARG A 15 -43.93 -5.63 3.31
CA ARG A 15 -43.17 -5.23 4.52
C ARG A 15 -42.20 -6.32 4.94
N VAL A 16 -42.64 -7.57 5.05
CA VAL A 16 -41.79 -8.71 5.42
C VAL A 16 -40.62 -8.86 4.45
N PHE A 17 -40.91 -8.70 3.14
CA PHE A 17 -39.85 -8.78 2.12
C PHE A 17 -38.82 -7.64 2.25
N VAL A 18 -39.27 -6.40 2.48
CA VAL A 18 -38.39 -5.25 2.70
C VAL A 18 -37.55 -5.44 3.97
N PHE A 19 -38.17 -5.88 5.07
CA PHE A 19 -37.42 -6.16 6.30
C PHE A 19 -36.40 -7.31 6.13
N ALA A 20 -36.75 -8.35 5.38
CA ALA A 20 -35.84 -9.46 5.08
C ALA A 20 -34.62 -8.99 4.29
N ILE A 21 -34.81 -8.17 3.25
CA ILE A 21 -33.70 -7.57 2.50
C ILE A 21 -32.82 -6.71 3.41
N PHE A 22 -33.44 -5.88 4.24
CA PHE A 22 -32.70 -5.00 5.16
C PHE A 22 -31.88 -5.80 6.18
N ALA A 23 -32.45 -6.89 6.70
CA ALA A 23 -31.74 -7.80 7.60
C ALA A 23 -30.55 -8.48 6.93
N ILE A 24 -30.69 -8.94 5.68
CA ILE A 24 -29.59 -9.53 4.90
C ILE A 24 -28.47 -8.50 4.69
N VAL A 25 -28.81 -7.27 4.33
CA VAL A 25 -27.82 -6.19 4.13
C VAL A 25 -27.06 -5.91 5.43
N ILE A 26 -27.76 -5.82 6.57
CA ILE A 26 -27.12 -5.60 7.87
C ILE A 26 -26.19 -6.76 8.23
N VAL A 27 -26.61 -8.02 8.03
CA VAL A 27 -25.78 -9.20 8.29
C VAL A 27 -24.52 -9.18 7.40
N CYS A 28 -24.65 -8.82 6.12
CA CYS A 28 -23.51 -8.66 5.22
C CYS A 28 -22.53 -7.57 5.72
N PHE A 29 -23.05 -6.42 6.14
CA PHE A 29 -22.23 -5.34 6.70
C PHE A 29 -21.48 -5.77 7.97
N ILE A 30 -22.15 -6.46 8.87
CA ILE A 30 -21.53 -6.99 10.10
C ILE A 30 -20.44 -8.01 9.74
N ALA A 31 -20.70 -8.92 8.80
CA ALA A 31 -19.72 -9.92 8.38
C ALA A 31 -18.46 -9.29 7.76
N LEU A 32 -18.61 -8.26 6.95
CA LEU A 32 -17.50 -7.49 6.38
C LEU A 32 -16.72 -6.73 7.45
N ALA A 33 -17.41 -6.10 8.38
CA ALA A 33 -16.80 -5.38 9.51
C ALA A 33 -15.99 -6.33 10.40
N VAL A 34 -16.53 -7.50 10.75
CA VAL A 34 -15.84 -8.50 11.58
C VAL A 34 -14.55 -9.01 10.92
N LYS A 35 -14.55 -9.23 9.60
CA LYS A 35 -13.33 -9.61 8.88
C LYS A 35 -12.26 -8.52 8.93
N GLY A 36 -12.63 -7.27 8.74
CA GLY A 36 -11.70 -6.12 8.82
C GLY A 36 -11.13 -5.92 10.23
N ILE A 37 -11.98 -6.01 11.25
CA ILE A 37 -11.59 -5.87 12.66
C ILE A 37 -10.68 -7.02 13.10
N GLY A 38 -10.90 -8.26 12.61
CA GLY A 38 -10.10 -9.41 12.97
C GLY A 38 -8.61 -9.26 12.64
N THR A 39 -8.29 -8.77 11.46
CA THR A 39 -6.90 -8.51 11.05
C THR A 39 -6.29 -7.36 11.84
N TRP A 40 -7.05 -6.29 12.07
CA TRP A 40 -6.61 -5.15 12.87
C TRP A 40 -6.34 -5.56 14.32
N HIS A 41 -7.23 -6.34 14.93
CA HIS A 41 -7.09 -6.83 16.32
C HIS A 41 -5.90 -7.78 16.45
N LYS A 42 -5.70 -8.69 15.49
CA LYS A 42 -4.54 -9.58 15.47
C LYS A 42 -3.23 -8.80 15.39
N ASN A 43 -3.15 -7.81 14.51
CA ASN A 43 -1.94 -6.98 14.38
C ASN A 43 -1.70 -6.14 15.65
N ASN A 44 -2.77 -5.57 16.22
CA ASN A 44 -2.64 -4.72 17.41
C ASN A 44 -2.24 -5.50 18.68
N ASN A 45 -2.61 -6.78 18.75
CA ASN A 45 -2.23 -7.69 19.85
C ASN A 45 -0.89 -8.39 19.60
N SER A 46 -0.31 -8.30 18.40
CA SER A 46 1.03 -8.82 18.12
C SER A 46 2.08 -7.91 18.79
N PRO A 47 3.16 -8.48 19.35
CA PRO A 47 4.25 -7.66 19.86
C PRO A 47 4.89 -6.89 18.70
N ARG A 48 5.35 -5.67 19.01
CA ARG A 48 6.22 -4.93 18.11
C ARG A 48 7.61 -5.56 18.19
N LEU A 49 8.14 -5.95 17.05
CA LEU A 49 9.46 -6.57 16.93
C LEU A 49 10.37 -5.66 16.11
N THR A 50 11.60 -5.55 16.54
CA THR A 50 12.70 -4.94 15.76
C THR A 50 13.79 -5.99 15.62
N VAL A 51 14.07 -6.38 14.38
CA VAL A 51 15.01 -7.45 14.06
C VAL A 51 15.85 -7.06 12.85
N GLN A 52 17.07 -7.54 12.81
CA GLN A 52 17.95 -7.35 11.66
C GLN A 52 17.40 -8.12 10.46
N ALA A 53 17.35 -7.46 9.30
CA ALA A 53 16.84 -8.05 8.08
C ALA A 53 17.51 -7.44 6.85
N ALA A 54 17.56 -8.22 5.77
CA ALA A 54 18.01 -7.76 4.46
C ALA A 54 16.85 -7.66 3.48
N VAL A 55 16.81 -6.62 2.67
CA VAL A 55 15.85 -6.47 1.56
C VAL A 55 16.27 -7.42 0.43
N VAL A 56 15.46 -8.43 0.14
CA VAL A 56 15.79 -9.45 -0.89
C VAL A 56 14.95 -9.31 -2.16
N ALA A 57 13.78 -8.70 -2.09
CA ALA A 57 12.97 -8.45 -3.27
C ALA A 57 12.03 -7.26 -3.06
N LYS A 58 11.71 -6.58 -4.14
CA LYS A 58 10.76 -5.47 -4.17
C LYS A 58 9.76 -5.71 -5.30
N ARG A 59 8.47 -5.53 -5.03
CA ARG A 59 7.43 -5.56 -6.07
C ARG A 59 6.39 -4.48 -5.88
N GLN A 60 5.78 -4.08 -6.96
CA GLN A 60 4.62 -3.20 -6.96
C GLN A 60 3.43 -3.91 -7.62
N ASN A 61 2.25 -3.67 -7.10
CA ASN A 61 0.99 -4.07 -7.68
C ASN A 61 0.17 -2.84 -8.02
N THR A 62 -0.23 -2.71 -9.26
CA THR A 62 -1.01 -1.56 -9.73
C THR A 62 -2.38 -2.04 -10.17
N ASP A 63 -3.40 -1.60 -9.47
CA ASP A 63 -4.80 -1.87 -9.77
C ASP A 63 -5.38 -0.68 -10.52
N VAL A 64 -5.95 -0.94 -11.70
CA VAL A 64 -6.59 0.06 -12.55
C VAL A 64 -8.10 -0.17 -12.52
N HIS A 65 -8.84 0.78 -11.97
CA HIS A 65 -10.29 0.76 -11.93
C HIS A 65 -10.87 1.69 -12.98
N HIS A 66 -11.64 1.12 -13.91
CA HIS A 66 -12.38 1.88 -14.90
C HIS A 66 -13.81 2.11 -14.40
N HIS A 67 -14.17 3.36 -14.15
CA HIS A 67 -15.55 3.75 -13.85
C HIS A 67 -16.19 4.37 -15.10
N ASN A 68 -17.20 3.69 -15.62
CA ASN A 68 -18.03 4.23 -16.69
C ASN A 68 -19.19 5.02 -16.05
N ASN A 69 -19.18 6.32 -16.23
CA ASN A 69 -20.28 7.15 -15.78
C ASN A 69 -21.31 7.27 -16.93
N ASN A 70 -22.62 7.12 -16.62
CA ASN A 70 -23.73 7.21 -17.59
C ASN A 70 -23.78 8.53 -18.38
N ASN A 71 -22.92 9.50 -18.08
CA ASN A 71 -22.77 10.80 -18.74
C ASN A 71 -21.61 10.87 -19.75
N GLY A 72 -21.12 9.72 -20.24
CA GLY A 72 -20.10 9.66 -21.31
C GLY A 72 -18.67 10.02 -20.90
N GLY A 73 -18.38 10.20 -19.61
CA GLY A 73 -17.04 10.42 -19.08
C GLY A 73 -16.42 9.12 -18.57
N MET A 74 -15.30 8.68 -19.17
CA MET A 74 -14.51 7.58 -18.64
C MET A 74 -13.52 8.13 -17.62
N HIS A 75 -13.69 7.79 -16.34
CA HIS A 75 -12.74 8.09 -15.28
C HIS A 75 -11.94 6.83 -14.94
N THR A 76 -10.63 6.91 -15.10
CA THR A 76 -9.71 5.85 -14.71
C THR A 76 -9.06 6.24 -13.39
N SER A 77 -9.22 5.39 -12.37
CA SER A 77 -8.52 5.50 -11.09
C SER A 77 -7.45 4.42 -11.01
N THR A 78 -6.23 4.81 -10.68
CA THR A 78 -5.09 3.90 -10.53
C THR A 78 -4.64 3.91 -9.08
N SER A 79 -4.51 2.73 -8.48
CA SER A 79 -3.97 2.54 -7.14
C SER A 79 -2.75 1.62 -7.22
N THR A 80 -1.63 2.06 -6.63
CA THR A 80 -0.39 1.26 -6.60
C THR A 80 -0.05 0.88 -5.17
N HIS A 81 0.16 -0.40 -4.95
CA HIS A 81 0.57 -0.99 -3.69
C HIS A 81 2.00 -1.49 -3.80
N TYR A 82 2.82 -1.18 -2.81
CA TYR A 82 4.22 -1.52 -2.78
C TYR A 82 4.49 -2.59 -1.72
N TYR A 83 5.30 -3.59 -2.08
CA TYR A 83 5.65 -4.70 -1.21
C TYR A 83 7.15 -4.90 -1.22
N VAL A 84 7.70 -5.18 -0.04
CA VAL A 84 9.12 -5.49 0.14
C VAL A 84 9.23 -6.81 0.88
N THR A 85 10.05 -7.70 0.37
CA THR A 85 10.38 -8.97 1.02
C THR A 85 11.68 -8.80 1.80
N PHE A 86 11.60 -9.02 3.09
CA PHE A 86 12.73 -9.00 4.02
C PHE A 86 13.14 -10.43 4.34
N GLN A 87 14.45 -10.68 4.41
CA GLN A 87 15.01 -11.95 4.85
C GLN A 87 15.73 -11.72 6.18
N PHE A 88 15.41 -12.55 7.18
CA PHE A 88 16.04 -12.53 8.49
C PHE A 88 17.31 -13.40 8.50
N ASP A 89 18.12 -13.26 9.54
CA ASP A 89 19.34 -14.08 9.73
C ASP A 89 19.02 -15.57 9.85
N SER A 90 17.80 -15.93 10.29
CA SER A 90 17.31 -17.32 10.28
C SER A 90 17.13 -17.92 8.88
N GLY A 91 17.14 -17.07 7.84
CA GLY A 91 16.81 -17.45 6.45
C GLY A 91 15.31 -17.32 6.12
N ASP A 92 14.46 -17.10 7.11
CA ASP A 92 13.02 -16.86 6.90
C ASP A 92 12.79 -15.57 6.12
N ARG A 93 11.70 -15.54 5.36
CA ARG A 93 11.31 -14.38 4.56
C ARG A 93 9.93 -13.89 4.96
N LEU A 94 9.79 -12.58 5.03
CA LEU A 94 8.53 -11.89 5.31
C LEU A 94 8.28 -10.80 4.27
N GLU A 95 7.14 -10.85 3.59
CA GLU A 95 6.72 -9.79 2.69
C GLU A 95 5.78 -8.84 3.44
N LEU A 96 6.08 -7.54 3.38
CA LEU A 96 5.29 -6.50 4.02
C LEU A 96 4.86 -5.44 2.99
N HIS A 97 3.63 -4.92 3.18
CA HIS A 97 3.18 -3.74 2.47
C HIS A 97 3.87 -2.50 3.05
N VAL A 98 4.53 -1.73 2.19
CA VAL A 98 5.35 -0.57 2.56
C VAL A 98 4.81 0.69 1.90
N PRO A 99 4.81 1.85 2.59
CA PRO A 99 4.46 3.13 1.97
C PRO A 99 5.38 3.43 0.78
N GLY A 100 4.82 4.01 -0.31
CA GLY A 100 5.57 4.27 -1.53
C GLY A 100 6.81 5.14 -1.34
N ARG A 101 6.78 6.07 -0.38
CA ARG A 101 7.94 6.90 -0.03
C ARG A 101 9.11 6.06 0.49
N GLU A 102 8.84 5.13 1.40
CA GLU A 102 9.86 4.27 1.98
C GLU A 102 10.33 3.20 1.01
N TYR A 103 9.40 2.66 0.20
CA TYR A 103 9.74 1.76 -0.91
C TYR A 103 10.78 2.36 -1.86
N GLY A 104 10.67 3.67 -2.16
CA GLY A 104 11.62 4.38 -3.03
C GLY A 104 13.01 4.55 -2.41
N MET A 105 13.12 4.56 -1.09
CA MET A 105 14.39 4.71 -0.37
C MET A 105 15.14 3.40 -0.12
N MET A 106 14.47 2.26 -0.25
CA MET A 106 15.06 0.94 -0.07
C MET A 106 15.60 0.40 -1.39
N ALA A 107 16.73 -0.26 -1.34
CA ALA A 107 17.31 -1.03 -2.45
C ALA A 107 17.42 -2.52 -2.08
N GLU A 108 17.35 -3.39 -3.09
CA GLU A 108 17.66 -4.80 -2.87
C GLU A 108 19.13 -4.95 -2.44
N GLY A 109 19.35 -5.73 -1.39
CA GLY A 109 20.67 -5.86 -0.74
C GLY A 109 20.86 -4.92 0.45
N ASP A 110 19.96 -3.95 0.71
CA ASP A 110 20.04 -3.14 1.93
C ASP A 110 19.86 -4.03 3.16
N VAL A 111 20.71 -3.80 4.17
CA VAL A 111 20.65 -4.46 5.47
C VAL A 111 20.37 -3.41 6.54
N GLY A 112 19.49 -3.75 7.49
CA GLY A 112 19.09 -2.81 8.54
C GLY A 112 18.18 -3.44 9.57
N ASP A 113 17.68 -2.62 10.47
CA ASP A 113 16.75 -3.01 11.53
C ASP A 113 15.30 -2.81 11.04
N LEU A 114 14.60 -3.91 10.82
CA LEU A 114 13.19 -3.93 10.45
C LEU A 114 12.33 -3.91 11.70
N THR A 115 11.46 -2.90 11.81
CA THR A 115 10.43 -2.81 12.85
C THR A 115 9.06 -3.12 12.23
N PHE A 116 8.37 -4.10 12.79
CA PHE A 116 7.04 -4.51 12.34
C PHE A 116 6.17 -5.02 13.48
N GLN A 117 4.87 -5.13 13.23
CA GLN A 117 3.89 -5.63 14.20
C GLN A 117 2.90 -6.55 13.48
N GLY A 118 3.03 -7.85 13.67
CA GLY A 118 2.29 -8.84 12.89
C GLY A 118 2.60 -8.70 11.39
N THR A 119 1.62 -8.32 10.59
CA THR A 119 1.80 -8.05 9.14
C THR A 119 1.93 -6.57 8.79
N ARG A 120 2.00 -5.69 9.81
CA ARG A 120 2.12 -4.26 9.62
C ARG A 120 3.59 -3.84 9.65
N TYR A 121 4.05 -3.25 8.57
CA TYR A 121 5.31 -2.54 8.50
C TYR A 121 5.25 -1.26 9.35
N LEU A 122 6.30 -0.98 10.14
CA LEU A 122 6.41 0.22 10.98
C LEU A 122 7.63 1.07 10.61
N GLY A 123 8.72 0.46 10.15
CA GLY A 123 9.93 1.18 9.76
C GLY A 123 11.08 0.24 9.42
N PHE A 124 12.04 0.74 8.64
CA PHE A 124 13.29 0.07 8.32
C PHE A 124 14.44 1.07 8.42
N ASP A 125 15.30 0.86 9.41
CA ASP A 125 16.51 1.68 9.62
C ASP A 125 17.70 0.99 8.97
N ARG A 126 18.08 1.50 7.79
CA ARG A 126 19.20 0.92 7.01
C ARG A 126 20.51 1.14 7.75
N HIS A 127 21.26 0.07 7.96
CA HIS A 127 22.65 0.15 8.38
C HIS A 127 23.48 0.69 7.22
N THR A 128 23.90 1.93 7.32
CA THR A 128 24.84 2.51 6.36
C THR A 128 26.18 1.82 6.59
N ALA A 129 26.48 0.82 5.79
CA ALA A 129 27.83 0.25 5.73
C ALA A 129 28.76 1.32 5.14
N GLY A 130 29.42 2.08 6.02
CA GLY A 130 30.33 3.14 5.64
C GLY A 130 29.59 4.36 5.07
N ALA A 131 29.66 5.50 5.74
CA ALA A 131 29.37 6.75 5.07
C ALA A 131 30.09 6.71 3.71
N VAL A 132 29.35 6.95 2.61
CA VAL A 132 30.00 7.36 1.37
C VAL A 132 30.98 8.46 1.83
N PRO A 133 32.29 8.33 1.61
CA PRO A 133 33.23 9.37 2.01
C PRO A 133 32.63 10.64 1.45
N GLU A 134 32.37 11.60 2.32
CA GLU A 134 31.93 12.93 1.90
C GLU A 134 32.86 13.30 0.76
N ALA A 135 32.34 13.31 -0.48
CA ALA A 135 33.13 13.65 -1.64
C ALA A 135 33.65 15.04 -1.31
N GLY A 136 34.92 15.12 -0.96
CA GLY A 136 35.57 16.39 -0.69
C GLY A 136 35.26 17.34 -1.84
N PRO A 137 35.34 18.65 -1.65
CA PRO A 137 34.97 19.58 -2.69
C PRO A 137 35.66 19.18 -3.99
N VAL A 138 34.83 18.82 -5.01
CA VAL A 138 35.31 18.39 -6.34
C VAL A 138 36.16 19.53 -6.87
N THR A 139 37.47 19.34 -6.86
CA THR A 139 38.37 20.31 -7.44
C THR A 139 38.28 20.19 -8.97
N ALA A 140 38.56 21.31 -9.67
CA ALA A 140 38.45 21.32 -11.14
C ALA A 140 39.33 20.27 -11.84
N GLU A 141 40.26 19.65 -11.10
CA GLU A 141 41.18 18.60 -11.55
C GLU A 141 40.54 17.20 -11.58
N ASP A 142 39.45 16.99 -10.81
CA ASP A 142 38.73 15.70 -10.72
C ASP A 142 37.66 15.51 -11.81
N VAL A 143 37.45 16.53 -12.66
CA VAL A 143 36.46 16.49 -13.74
C VAL A 143 37.11 15.88 -14.98
N PRO A 144 36.63 14.70 -15.45
CA PRO A 144 37.17 14.10 -16.67
C PRO A 144 37.02 15.10 -17.84
N PRO A 145 38.02 15.18 -18.74
CA PRO A 145 38.10 16.22 -19.80
C PRO A 145 36.87 16.27 -20.71
N ARG A 146 36.10 15.19 -20.83
CA ARG A 146 34.84 15.14 -21.61
C ARG A 146 33.72 16.06 -21.09
N TYR A 147 33.82 16.50 -19.83
CA TYR A 147 32.84 17.40 -19.20
C TYR A 147 33.33 18.84 -19.06
N ALA A 148 34.62 19.07 -19.29
CA ALA A 148 35.23 20.40 -19.23
C ALA A 148 34.92 21.23 -20.48
N GLU A 149 34.54 20.60 -21.60
CA GLU A 149 34.38 21.24 -22.91
C GLU A 149 32.95 21.69 -23.24
N LYS A 150 31.97 21.50 -22.34
CA LYS A 150 30.65 22.17 -22.47
C LYS A 150 30.60 23.48 -21.75
N LYS A 151 31.52 24.37 -22.12
CA LYS A 151 31.49 25.76 -21.71
C LYS A 151 30.82 26.59 -22.81
N SER A 152 29.92 27.41 -22.36
CA SER A 152 29.21 28.49 -23.05
C SER A 152 27.93 28.09 -23.79
N TRP A 153 26.85 28.16 -23.04
CA TRP A 153 25.62 28.71 -23.53
C TRP A 153 25.89 30.19 -23.77
N ASP A 154 26.12 30.56 -25.02
CA ASP A 154 26.04 31.96 -25.44
C ASP A 154 24.57 32.29 -25.73
N PRO A 155 23.95 33.20 -24.99
CA PRO A 155 22.59 33.66 -25.28
C PRO A 155 22.63 34.89 -26.20
N GLU A 156 23.32 34.79 -27.34
CA GLU A 156 23.23 35.83 -28.36
C GLU A 156 22.98 35.17 -29.73
N LEU A 157 21.67 35.02 -30.05
CA LEU A 157 21.06 35.28 -31.38
C LEU A 157 19.53 35.21 -31.22
#